data_035e4fd42ace93b9a8fe979b1f429ee4
#
_entry.id   035e4fd42ace93b9a8fe979b1f429ee4
#
_cell.length_a   1.000
_cell.length_b   1.000
_cell.length_c   1.000
_cell.angle_alpha   90.00
_cell.angle_beta   90.00
_cell.angle_gamma   90.00
#
_symmetry.space_group_name_H-M   'P 1'
#
loop_
_entity.id
_entity.type
_entity.pdbx_description
1 polymer ?
#
loop_
_entity_poly.entity_id
_entity_poly.type
_entity_poly.pdbx_seq_one_letter_code
_entity_poly.pdbx_strand_id
1 'polypeptide(L)'
;AQSHTSTSESQSADTVTSVFMGGWERRISSIEHSGNPIYDAAAYMSSVLRLPIASYEKVHKACGEEILLEDIARISGFICRKVSLEAGWRHRITEPVLCKHREDDTMCVCIPGRSGHMKILTPSTGKVSKAKPEELQELSSSAWIFHRPFEKENVSFIDITKLAAKGFSLSDVFFLILCMLLITGVGLQMANLNQIIFDTIIPQGDRDMLLG
;
A
#
# COMPACT_ATOMS: atom_id res chain seq x y z
N ALA A 1 -14.20 12.82 -30.76
CA ALA A 1 -12.95 13.41 -30.29
C ALA A 1 -12.77 13.23 -28.78
N GLN A 2 -13.03 12.01 -28.23
CA GLN A 2 -12.92 11.74 -26.78
C GLN A 2 -12.05 10.51 -26.43
N SER A 3 -11.28 9.97 -27.36
CA SER A 3 -10.53 8.72 -27.14
C SER A 3 -9.01 8.88 -26.91
N HIS A 4 -8.47 10.11 -26.89
CA HIS A 4 -7.02 10.32 -26.77
C HIS A 4 -6.51 10.67 -25.38
N THR A 5 -7.37 11.01 -24.42
CA THR A 5 -6.96 11.41 -23.05
C THR A 5 -6.76 10.22 -22.10
N SER A 6 -7.44 9.11 -22.33
CA SER A 6 -7.35 7.93 -21.44
C SER A 6 -6.05 7.11 -21.61
N THR A 7 -5.40 7.24 -22.77
CA THR A 7 -4.19 6.46 -23.08
C THR A 7 -2.93 7.06 -22.45
N SER A 8 -2.85 8.37 -22.30
CA SER A 8 -1.68 9.05 -21.73
C SER A 8 -1.64 8.95 -20.19
N GLU A 9 -2.79 8.92 -19.52
CA GLU A 9 -2.87 8.72 -18.07
C GLU A 9 -2.53 7.29 -17.66
N SER A 10 -2.92 6.29 -18.46
CA SER A 10 -2.55 4.90 -18.20
C SER A 10 -1.05 4.67 -18.41
N GLN A 11 -0.43 5.30 -19.40
CA GLN A 11 1.01 5.16 -19.67
C GLN A 11 1.88 5.82 -18.59
N SER A 12 1.51 7.00 -18.07
CA SER A 12 2.24 7.63 -16.98
C SER A 12 2.10 6.87 -15.66
N ALA A 13 0.92 6.31 -15.38
CA ALA A 13 0.69 5.45 -14.21
C ALA A 13 1.48 4.14 -14.30
N ASP A 14 1.60 3.55 -15.49
CA ASP A 14 2.39 2.34 -15.73
C ASP A 14 3.90 2.61 -15.60
N THR A 15 4.37 3.78 -16.03
CA THR A 15 5.79 4.16 -15.92
C THR A 15 6.18 4.38 -14.45
N VAL A 16 5.38 5.06 -13.65
CA VAL A 16 5.65 5.26 -12.22
C VAL A 16 5.56 3.92 -11.47
N THR A 17 4.61 3.05 -11.83
CA THR A 17 4.48 1.72 -11.24
C THR A 17 5.66 0.83 -11.64
N SER A 18 6.16 0.91 -12.88
CA SER A 18 7.31 0.13 -13.34
C SER A 18 8.61 0.55 -12.65
N VAL A 19 8.81 1.84 -12.38
CA VAL A 19 9.97 2.34 -11.62
C VAL A 19 9.93 1.86 -10.17
N PHE A 20 8.75 1.83 -9.55
CA PHE A 20 8.59 1.30 -8.18
C PHE A 20 8.70 -0.22 -8.14
N MET A 21 8.16 -0.91 -9.15
CA MET A 21 8.20 -2.37 -9.29
C MET A 21 9.60 -2.88 -9.69
N GLY A 22 10.34 -2.19 -10.55
CA GLY A 22 11.71 -2.58 -10.91
C GLY A 22 12.70 -2.52 -9.75
N GLY A 23 12.37 -1.85 -8.67
CA GLY A 23 13.20 -1.78 -7.46
C GLY A 23 13.12 -3.05 -6.58
N TRP A 24 11.99 -3.73 -6.48
CA TRP A 24 11.85 -4.97 -5.70
C TRP A 24 12.19 -6.22 -6.51
N GLU A 25 11.93 -6.21 -7.82
CA GLU A 25 12.31 -7.31 -8.71
C GLU A 25 13.84 -7.51 -8.73
N ARG A 26 14.62 -6.43 -8.78
CA ARG A 26 16.09 -6.50 -8.66
C ARG A 26 16.57 -7.04 -7.31
N ARG A 27 15.85 -6.73 -6.21
CA ARG A 27 16.20 -7.25 -4.88
C ARG A 27 15.88 -8.74 -4.72
N ILE A 28 14.81 -9.19 -5.37
CA ILE A 28 14.43 -10.59 -5.39
C ILE A 28 15.50 -11.44 -6.09
N SER A 29 16.05 -10.97 -7.20
CA SER A 29 17.11 -11.70 -7.92
C SER A 29 18.43 -11.84 -7.15
N SER A 30 18.61 -11.09 -6.07
CA SER A 30 19.79 -11.16 -5.19
C SER A 30 19.59 -12.03 -3.94
N ILE A 31 18.42 -12.65 -3.77
CA ILE A 31 18.16 -13.53 -2.63
C ILE A 31 18.75 -14.90 -2.93
N GLU A 32 19.71 -15.31 -2.09
CA GLU A 32 20.25 -16.66 -2.11
C GLU A 32 19.21 -17.64 -1.53
N HIS A 33 18.98 -18.73 -2.23
CA HIS A 33 18.12 -19.80 -1.74
C HIS A 33 18.81 -20.54 -0.60
N SER A 34 18.14 -20.61 0.54
CA SER A 34 18.66 -21.30 1.73
C SER A 34 18.41 -22.81 1.70
N GLY A 35 17.54 -23.27 0.79
CA GLY A 35 17.05 -24.65 0.75
C GLY A 35 15.87 -24.93 1.71
N ASN A 36 15.51 -23.96 2.57
CA ASN A 36 14.33 -24.06 3.42
C ASN A 36 13.19 -23.22 2.82
N PRO A 37 12.07 -23.84 2.39
CA PRO A 37 11.01 -23.14 1.67
C PRO A 37 10.31 -22.08 2.52
N ILE A 38 10.24 -22.28 3.84
CA ILE A 38 9.61 -21.33 4.76
C ILE A 38 10.48 -20.08 4.91
N TYR A 39 11.80 -20.28 5.09
CA TYR A 39 12.73 -19.16 5.19
C TYR A 39 12.82 -18.38 3.87
N ASP A 40 12.91 -19.07 2.75
CA ASP A 40 12.99 -18.44 1.43
C ASP A 40 11.72 -17.60 1.18
N ALA A 41 10.55 -18.14 1.49
CA ALA A 41 9.29 -17.40 1.37
C ALA A 41 9.25 -16.14 2.26
N ALA A 42 9.74 -16.25 3.50
CA ALA A 42 9.88 -15.11 4.41
C ALA A 42 10.90 -14.09 3.89
N ALA A 43 12.01 -14.52 3.30
CA ALA A 43 13.03 -13.65 2.72
C ALA A 43 12.48 -12.86 1.53
N TYR A 44 11.75 -13.52 0.64
CA TYR A 44 11.08 -12.85 -0.47
C TYR A 44 10.05 -11.85 -0.01
N MET A 45 9.19 -12.22 0.94
CA MET A 45 8.18 -11.31 1.52
C MET A 45 8.82 -10.10 2.20
N SER A 46 9.87 -10.32 3.00
CA SER A 46 10.63 -9.27 3.66
C SER A 46 11.30 -8.33 2.66
N SER A 47 11.83 -8.85 1.55
CA SER A 47 12.40 -8.04 0.48
C SER A 47 11.37 -7.15 -0.21
N VAL A 48 10.16 -7.66 -0.46
CA VAL A 48 9.04 -6.87 -1.01
C VAL A 48 8.67 -5.74 -0.08
N LEU A 49 8.54 -6.01 1.22
CA LEU A 49 8.13 -5.06 2.26
C LEU A 49 9.27 -4.18 2.79
N ARG A 50 10.51 -4.40 2.34
CA ARG A 50 11.72 -3.74 2.86
C ARG A 50 11.91 -3.93 4.36
N LEU A 51 11.61 -5.12 4.85
CA LEU A 51 11.86 -5.50 6.23
C LEU A 51 13.25 -6.10 6.36
N PRO A 52 13.93 -5.89 7.51
CA PRO A 52 15.17 -6.60 7.80
C PRO A 52 14.86 -8.09 7.99
N ILE A 53 15.72 -8.96 7.48
CA ILE A 53 15.66 -10.39 7.75
C ILE A 53 16.99 -10.86 8.28
N ALA A 54 16.97 -11.69 9.32
CA ALA A 54 18.17 -12.32 9.87
C ALA A 54 18.70 -13.38 8.87
N SER A 55 20.02 -13.61 8.84
CA SER A 55 20.59 -14.63 7.99
C SER A 55 20.07 -16.03 8.35
N TYR A 56 19.99 -16.91 7.33
CA TYR A 56 19.53 -18.28 7.52
C TYR A 56 20.30 -19.02 8.62
N GLU A 57 21.62 -18.87 8.65
CA GLU A 57 22.48 -19.48 9.67
C GLU A 57 22.08 -19.07 11.10
N LYS A 58 21.76 -17.80 11.30
CA LYS A 58 21.33 -17.28 12.60
C LYS A 58 19.98 -17.86 13.01
N VAL A 59 19.04 -17.97 12.08
CA VAL A 59 17.72 -18.55 12.33
C VAL A 59 17.85 -20.04 12.62
N HIS A 60 18.59 -20.77 11.78
CA HIS A 60 18.80 -22.21 11.93
C HIS A 60 19.53 -22.56 13.26
N LYS A 61 20.52 -21.75 13.65
CA LYS A 61 21.20 -21.92 14.94
C LYS A 61 20.28 -21.73 16.14
N ALA A 62 19.27 -20.86 16.02
CA ALA A 62 18.34 -20.55 17.11
C ALA A 62 17.17 -21.54 17.19
N CYS A 63 16.68 -22.05 16.07
CA CYS A 63 15.46 -22.87 16.00
C CYS A 63 15.72 -24.34 15.68
N GLY A 64 16.92 -24.71 15.15
CA GLY A 64 17.20 -26.05 14.68
C GLY A 64 16.59 -26.33 13.31
N GLU A 65 16.16 -27.57 13.08
CA GLU A 65 15.61 -28.00 11.79
C GLU A 65 14.17 -27.51 11.55
N GLU A 66 13.38 -27.37 12.61
CA GLU A 66 11.98 -26.95 12.52
C GLU A 66 11.85 -25.44 12.64
N ILE A 67 11.84 -24.77 11.49
CA ILE A 67 11.77 -23.32 11.42
C ILE A 67 10.32 -22.89 11.13
N LEU A 68 9.74 -22.09 12.03
CA LEU A 68 8.43 -21.49 11.87
C LEU A 68 8.54 -20.02 11.41
N LEU A 69 7.51 -19.51 10.74
CA LEU A 69 7.47 -18.10 10.30
C LEU A 69 7.53 -17.14 11.48
N GLU A 70 6.91 -17.48 12.59
CA GLU A 70 6.89 -16.70 13.82
C GLU A 70 8.29 -16.58 14.44
N ASP A 71 9.10 -17.64 14.35
CA ASP A 71 10.48 -17.62 14.84
C ASP A 71 11.38 -16.74 13.96
N ILE A 72 11.23 -16.84 12.64
CA ILE A 72 11.93 -15.96 11.70
C ILE A 72 11.58 -14.50 12.01
N ALA A 73 10.31 -14.20 12.21
CA ALA A 73 9.84 -12.87 12.52
C ALA A 73 10.45 -12.34 13.84
N ARG A 74 10.44 -13.16 14.88
CA ARG A 74 10.98 -12.82 16.19
C ARG A 74 12.49 -12.54 16.14
N ILE A 75 13.25 -13.39 15.46
CA ILE A 75 14.72 -13.26 15.34
C ILE A 75 15.11 -12.07 14.46
N SER A 76 14.30 -11.81 13.43
CA SER A 76 14.51 -10.70 12.47
C SER A 76 13.98 -9.36 12.95
N GLY A 77 13.14 -9.35 14.00
CA GLY A 77 12.59 -8.12 14.58
C GLY A 77 11.43 -7.53 13.79
N PHE A 78 10.60 -8.35 13.15
CA PHE A 78 9.34 -7.92 12.55
C PHE A 78 8.16 -8.71 13.14
N ILE A 79 6.94 -8.22 12.92
CA ILE A 79 5.73 -8.86 13.42
C ILE A 79 5.13 -9.71 12.31
N CYS A 80 4.91 -11.00 12.57
CA CYS A 80 4.19 -11.91 11.71
C CYS A 80 2.80 -12.18 12.30
N ARG A 81 1.76 -11.97 11.50
CA ARG A 81 0.37 -12.21 11.92
C ARG A 81 -0.32 -13.13 10.93
N LYS A 82 -0.91 -14.20 11.44
CA LYS A 82 -1.78 -15.08 10.66
C LYS A 82 -3.16 -14.43 10.49
N VAL A 83 -3.68 -14.42 9.27
CA VAL A 83 -4.98 -13.87 8.90
C VAL A 83 -5.79 -14.91 8.13
N SER A 84 -7.11 -14.85 8.24
CA SER A 84 -8.01 -15.67 7.45
C SER A 84 -8.40 -14.95 6.18
N LEU A 85 -8.33 -15.66 5.05
CA LEU A 85 -8.76 -15.17 3.75
C LEU A 85 -10.22 -15.55 3.52
N GLU A 86 -11.12 -14.60 3.69
CA GLU A 86 -12.55 -14.77 3.41
C GLU A 86 -12.84 -14.65 1.91
N ALA A 87 -14.04 -15.07 1.48
CA ALA A 87 -14.48 -14.90 0.10
C ALA A 87 -14.38 -13.42 -0.33
N GLY A 88 -13.79 -13.17 -1.50
CA GLY A 88 -13.58 -11.81 -2.02
C GLY A 88 -12.38 -11.06 -1.42
N TRP A 89 -11.52 -11.71 -0.67
CA TRP A 89 -10.33 -11.13 -0.07
C TRP A 89 -9.44 -10.35 -1.07
N ARG A 90 -9.41 -10.77 -2.32
CA ARG A 90 -8.62 -10.15 -3.40
C ARG A 90 -8.82 -8.65 -3.57
N HIS A 91 -10.05 -8.18 -3.33
CA HIS A 91 -10.42 -6.77 -3.48
C HIS A 91 -10.22 -5.94 -2.21
N ARG A 92 -9.99 -6.61 -1.08
CA ARG A 92 -9.85 -5.97 0.23
C ARG A 92 -8.39 -5.83 0.67
N ILE A 93 -7.51 -6.68 0.13
CA ILE A 93 -6.09 -6.67 0.51
C ILE A 93 -5.37 -5.59 -0.28
N THR A 94 -4.70 -4.70 0.44
CA THR A 94 -3.87 -3.62 -0.07
C THR A 94 -2.38 -3.86 0.14
N GLU A 95 -2.04 -4.87 0.95
CA GLU A 95 -0.67 -5.22 1.32
C GLU A 95 -0.28 -6.60 0.80
N PRO A 96 1.01 -6.87 0.56
CA PRO A 96 1.48 -8.19 0.22
C PRO A 96 1.14 -9.21 1.32
N VAL A 97 0.74 -10.41 0.93
CA VAL A 97 0.43 -11.50 1.85
C VAL A 97 1.17 -12.78 1.45
N LEU A 98 1.63 -13.51 2.44
CA LEU A 98 2.24 -14.81 2.24
C LEU A 98 1.15 -15.87 2.38
N CYS A 99 0.91 -16.60 1.30
CA CYS A 99 -0.11 -17.65 1.22
C CYS A 99 0.55 -19.02 1.09
N LYS A 100 -0.20 -20.05 1.42
CA LYS A 100 0.19 -21.45 1.23
C LYS A 100 -0.73 -22.07 0.18
N HIS A 101 -0.18 -22.84 -0.72
CA HIS A 101 -0.95 -23.64 -1.66
C HIS A 101 -1.66 -24.76 -0.90
N ARG A 102 -2.87 -25.11 -1.32
CA ARG A 102 -3.68 -26.10 -0.62
C ARG A 102 -3.23 -27.53 -0.89
N GLU A 103 -2.73 -27.80 -2.08
CA GLU A 103 -2.40 -29.16 -2.52
C GLU A 103 -0.99 -29.60 -2.13
N ASP A 104 0.01 -28.75 -2.36
CA ASP A 104 1.42 -29.09 -2.23
C ASP A 104 2.13 -28.36 -1.08
N ASP A 105 1.39 -27.63 -0.28
CA ASP A 105 1.91 -26.88 0.86
C ASP A 105 2.98 -25.82 0.50
N THR A 106 3.19 -25.56 -0.80
CA THR A 106 4.17 -24.57 -1.24
C THR A 106 3.76 -23.15 -0.83
N MET A 107 4.76 -22.36 -0.44
CA MET A 107 4.55 -20.98 -0.07
C MET A 107 4.61 -20.07 -1.30
N CYS A 108 3.73 -19.08 -1.37
CA CYS A 108 3.75 -18.07 -2.41
C CYS A 108 3.45 -16.68 -1.82
N VAL A 109 4.05 -15.64 -2.40
CA VAL A 109 3.79 -14.26 -2.01
C VAL A 109 2.81 -13.63 -2.98
N CYS A 110 1.63 -13.26 -2.49
CA CYS A 110 0.61 -12.57 -3.25
C CYS A 110 0.78 -11.05 -3.07
N ILE A 111 1.01 -10.35 -4.17
CA ILE A 111 1.26 -8.92 -4.19
C ILE A 111 0.07 -8.23 -4.87
N PRO A 112 -0.70 -7.38 -4.17
CA PRO A 112 -1.79 -6.66 -4.78
C PRO A 112 -1.27 -5.64 -5.79
N GLY A 113 -1.85 -5.64 -6.97
CA GLY A 113 -1.61 -4.65 -8.01
C GLY A 113 -2.74 -3.63 -8.09
N ARG A 114 -2.54 -2.57 -8.88
CA ARG A 114 -3.62 -1.63 -9.19
C ARG A 114 -4.75 -2.35 -9.94
N SER A 115 -5.97 -1.92 -9.75
CA SER A 115 -7.19 -2.45 -10.40
C SER A 115 -7.57 -3.88 -10.00
N GLY A 116 -7.19 -4.35 -8.79
CA GLY A 116 -7.58 -5.67 -8.30
C GLY A 116 -6.85 -6.85 -8.96
N HIS A 117 -5.86 -6.59 -9.79
CA HIS A 117 -4.97 -7.63 -10.31
C HIS A 117 -3.97 -8.03 -9.25
N MET A 118 -3.77 -9.32 -9.05
CA MET A 118 -2.75 -9.83 -8.14
C MET A 118 -1.58 -10.41 -8.93
N LYS A 119 -0.39 -10.26 -8.36
CA LYS A 119 0.81 -10.95 -8.81
C LYS A 119 1.17 -12.02 -7.80
N ILE A 120 1.57 -13.20 -8.27
CA ILE A 120 2.09 -14.28 -7.44
C ILE A 120 3.59 -14.36 -7.68
N LEU A 121 4.34 -14.33 -6.60
CA LEU A 121 5.75 -14.64 -6.58
C LEU A 121 5.93 -16.01 -5.94
N THR A 122 6.49 -16.94 -6.71
CA THR A 122 6.81 -18.29 -6.23
C THR A 122 8.26 -18.32 -5.77
N PRO A 123 8.55 -18.48 -4.47
CA PRO A 123 9.91 -18.41 -3.92
C PRO A 123 10.85 -19.46 -4.52
N SER A 124 10.36 -20.67 -4.78
CA SER A 124 11.17 -21.78 -5.35
C SER A 124 11.75 -21.47 -6.74
N THR A 125 11.10 -20.59 -7.51
CA THR A 125 11.55 -20.23 -8.87
C THR A 125 11.98 -18.78 -8.99
N GLY A 126 11.72 -17.94 -7.99
CA GLY A 126 11.92 -16.50 -8.03
C GLY A 126 11.07 -15.78 -9.11
N LYS A 127 10.15 -16.50 -9.75
CA LYS A 127 9.33 -15.96 -10.83
C LYS A 127 8.12 -15.20 -10.30
N VAL A 128 7.85 -14.07 -10.94
CA VAL A 128 6.65 -13.27 -10.69
C VAL A 128 5.73 -13.41 -11.88
N SER A 129 4.52 -13.88 -11.65
CA SER A 129 3.48 -14.03 -12.65
C SER A 129 2.23 -13.23 -12.27
N LYS A 130 1.40 -12.91 -13.27
CA LYS A 130 0.05 -12.43 -12.99
C LYS A 130 -0.77 -13.61 -12.49
N ALA A 131 -1.38 -13.48 -11.33
CA ALA A 131 -2.24 -14.50 -10.77
C ALA A 131 -3.47 -14.74 -11.64
N LYS A 132 -3.72 -15.97 -12.03
CA LYS A 132 -4.98 -16.36 -12.63
C LYS A 132 -6.04 -16.53 -11.53
N PRO A 133 -7.33 -16.29 -11.83
CA PRO A 133 -8.40 -16.50 -10.86
C PRO A 133 -8.45 -17.92 -10.27
N GLU A 134 -8.08 -18.91 -11.05
CA GLU A 134 -8.01 -20.33 -10.69
C GLU A 134 -6.90 -20.57 -9.66
N GLU A 135 -5.69 -20.09 -9.91
CA GLU A 135 -4.54 -20.20 -9.01
C GLU A 135 -4.83 -19.58 -7.62
N LEU A 136 -5.62 -18.49 -7.59
CA LEU A 136 -6.01 -17.85 -6.34
C LEU A 136 -7.06 -18.62 -5.54
N GLN A 137 -7.80 -19.52 -6.17
CA GLN A 137 -8.77 -20.42 -5.49
C GLN A 137 -8.06 -21.63 -4.86
N GLU A 138 -6.92 -22.02 -5.40
CA GLU A 138 -6.09 -23.12 -4.88
C GLU A 138 -5.29 -22.72 -3.63
N LEU A 139 -5.31 -21.43 -3.26
CA LEU A 139 -4.65 -20.96 -2.06
C LEU A 139 -5.44 -21.37 -0.80
N SER A 140 -4.69 -21.61 0.28
CA SER A 140 -5.25 -21.87 1.59
C SER A 140 -6.09 -20.68 2.08
N SER A 141 -7.08 -20.95 2.93
CA SER A 141 -7.88 -19.92 3.60
C SER A 141 -7.10 -19.11 4.64
N SER A 142 -5.85 -19.46 4.91
CA SER A 142 -4.98 -18.73 5.84
C SER A 142 -3.77 -18.17 5.14
N ALA A 143 -3.40 -16.93 5.52
CA ALA A 143 -2.23 -16.22 5.03
C ALA A 143 -1.49 -15.56 6.19
N TRP A 144 -0.29 -15.09 5.94
CA TRP A 144 0.50 -14.32 6.91
C TRP A 144 0.80 -12.95 6.35
N ILE A 145 0.72 -11.94 7.22
CA ILE A 145 1.05 -10.56 6.93
C ILE A 145 2.23 -10.17 7.81
N PHE A 146 3.20 -9.44 7.23
CA PHE A 146 4.38 -8.96 7.94
C PHE A 146 4.27 -7.47 8.12
N HIS A 147 4.51 -7.03 9.35
CA HIS A 147 4.50 -5.61 9.70
C HIS A 147 5.83 -5.22 10.35
N ARG A 148 6.25 -3.99 10.08
CA ARG A 148 7.37 -3.40 10.80
C ARG A 148 6.90 -3.06 12.21
N PRO A 149 7.59 -3.52 13.26
CA PRO A 149 7.30 -3.06 14.61
C PRO A 149 7.61 -1.57 14.73
N PHE A 150 6.93 -0.90 15.62
CA PHE A 150 7.35 0.43 16.02
C PHE A 150 8.68 0.32 16.77
N GLU A 151 9.71 1.02 16.27
CA GLU A 151 11.07 0.96 16.82
C GLU A 151 11.17 1.55 18.24
N LYS A 152 10.11 2.21 18.74
CA LYS A 152 10.09 2.87 20.03
C LYS A 152 8.95 2.34 20.89
N GLU A 153 9.26 1.94 22.12
CA GLU A 153 8.25 1.60 23.14
C GLU A 153 7.36 2.80 23.49
N ASN A 154 7.90 4.03 23.42
CA ASN A 154 7.16 5.26 23.63
C ASN A 154 7.01 6.01 22.30
N VAL A 155 5.87 5.82 21.65
CA VAL A 155 5.52 6.53 20.41
C VAL A 155 5.09 7.95 20.76
N SER A 156 5.92 8.93 20.42
CA SER A 156 5.57 10.34 20.58
C SER A 156 4.57 10.77 19.49
N PHE A 157 3.74 11.78 19.83
CA PHE A 157 2.85 12.41 18.84
C PHE A 157 3.61 12.90 17.59
N ILE A 158 4.86 13.33 17.77
CA ILE A 158 5.75 13.75 16.67
C ILE A 158 6.11 12.57 15.77
N ASP A 159 6.26 11.36 16.30
CA ASP A 159 6.58 10.15 15.51
C ASP A 159 5.36 9.73 14.66
N ILE A 160 4.16 9.88 15.22
CA ILE A 160 2.89 9.63 14.49
C ILE A 160 2.72 10.65 13.36
N THR A 161 2.95 11.94 13.63
CA THR A 161 2.86 12.97 12.59
C THR A 161 3.90 12.81 11.49
N LYS A 162 5.14 12.41 11.82
CA LYS A 162 6.16 12.05 10.82
C LYS A 162 5.77 10.84 9.98
N LEU A 163 5.15 9.83 10.60
CA LEU A 163 4.67 8.65 9.89
C LEU A 163 3.53 9.02 8.95
N ALA A 164 2.56 9.80 9.43
CA ALA A 164 1.47 10.33 8.61
C ALA A 164 2.01 11.18 7.45
N ALA A 165 2.95 12.09 7.73
CA ALA A 165 3.55 12.94 6.70
C ALA A 165 4.29 12.16 5.60
N LYS A 166 4.87 10.99 5.91
CA LYS A 166 5.46 10.10 4.90
C LYS A 166 4.43 9.43 3.97
N GLY A 167 3.19 9.32 4.42
CA GLY A 167 2.08 8.78 3.63
C GLY A 167 1.45 9.81 2.68
N PHE A 168 1.64 11.11 2.93
CA PHE A 168 1.12 12.17 2.07
C PHE A 168 2.00 12.36 0.84
N SER A 169 1.37 12.31 -0.32
CA SER A 169 2.00 12.72 -1.57
C SER A 169 2.05 14.25 -1.65
N LEU A 170 3.05 14.81 -2.31
CA LEU A 170 3.09 16.25 -2.63
C LEU A 170 1.82 16.71 -3.37
N SER A 171 1.22 15.83 -4.17
CA SER A 171 -0.05 16.07 -4.85
C SER A 171 -1.21 16.27 -3.88
N ASP A 172 -1.26 15.51 -2.77
CA ASP A 172 -2.32 15.61 -1.77
C ASP A 172 -2.22 16.94 -1.00
N VAL A 173 -1.01 17.36 -0.69
CA VAL A 173 -0.73 18.66 -0.06
C VAL A 173 -1.14 19.81 -0.98
N PHE A 174 -0.80 19.72 -2.27
CA PHE A 174 -1.21 20.73 -3.25
C PHE A 174 -2.74 20.82 -3.39
N PHE A 175 -3.41 19.68 -3.44
CA PHE A 175 -4.86 19.62 -3.51
C PHE A 175 -5.52 20.23 -2.26
N LEU A 176 -4.99 19.96 -1.08
CA LEU A 176 -5.44 20.56 0.18
C LEU A 176 -5.31 22.08 0.18
N ILE A 177 -4.16 22.61 -0.27
CA ILE A 177 -3.92 24.05 -0.40
C ILE A 177 -4.90 24.66 -1.39
N LEU A 178 -5.13 24.02 -2.53
CA LEU A 178 -6.09 24.47 -3.54
C LEU A 178 -7.52 24.54 -2.97
N CYS A 179 -7.95 23.50 -2.25
CA CYS A 179 -9.24 23.49 -1.58
C CYS A 179 -9.37 24.63 -0.54
N MET A 180 -8.34 24.88 0.26
CA MET A 180 -8.32 25.99 1.21
C MET A 180 -8.45 27.36 0.52
N LEU A 181 -7.74 27.56 -0.58
CA LEU A 181 -7.83 28.79 -1.38
C LEU A 181 -9.23 29.00 -1.95
N LEU A 182 -9.85 27.93 -2.46
CA LEU A 182 -11.22 27.99 -2.98
C LEU A 182 -12.24 28.35 -1.88
N ILE A 183 -12.15 27.71 -0.72
CA ILE A 183 -13.02 28.00 0.43
C ILE A 183 -12.86 29.45 0.88
N THR A 184 -11.61 29.93 0.98
CA THR A 184 -11.31 31.30 1.35
C THR A 184 -11.85 32.30 0.30
N GLY A 185 -11.70 31.99 -0.99
CA GLY A 185 -12.22 32.80 -2.08
C GLY A 185 -13.74 32.94 -2.04
N VAL A 186 -14.46 31.84 -1.81
CA VAL A 186 -15.89 31.83 -1.64
C VAL A 186 -16.30 32.65 -0.41
N GLY A 187 -15.60 32.53 0.71
CA GLY A 187 -15.84 33.29 1.92
C GLY A 187 -15.69 34.82 1.71
N LEU A 188 -14.65 35.23 0.97
CA LEU A 188 -14.47 36.66 0.61
C LEU A 188 -15.58 37.18 -0.29
N GLN A 189 -16.08 36.39 -1.24
CA GLN A 189 -17.18 36.75 -2.10
C GLN A 189 -18.49 36.97 -1.29
N MET A 190 -18.75 36.13 -0.29
CA MET A 190 -19.88 36.31 0.62
C MET A 190 -19.79 37.61 1.41
N ALA A 191 -18.58 37.98 1.88
CA ALA A 191 -18.38 39.27 2.57
C ALA A 191 -18.64 40.44 1.64
N ASN A 192 -18.17 40.43 0.40
CA ASN A 192 -18.44 41.46 -0.60
C ASN A 192 -19.92 41.56 -0.96
N LEU A 193 -20.61 40.43 -1.13
CA LEU A 193 -22.04 40.41 -1.39
C LEU A 193 -22.82 41.04 -0.24
N ASN A 194 -22.52 40.72 1.00
CA ASN A 194 -23.13 41.30 2.16
C ASN A 194 -22.91 42.83 2.20
N GLN A 195 -21.69 43.29 1.92
CA GLN A 195 -21.38 44.71 1.87
C GLN A 195 -22.22 45.42 0.79
N ILE A 196 -22.32 44.87 -0.42
CA ILE A 196 -23.14 45.46 -1.50
C ILE A 196 -24.62 45.50 -1.11
N ILE A 197 -25.15 44.48 -0.48
CA ILE A 197 -26.55 44.43 -0.03
C ILE A 197 -26.82 45.52 1.01
N PHE A 198 -25.97 45.62 2.03
CA PHE A 198 -26.20 46.56 3.14
C PHE A 198 -25.83 48.01 2.79
N ASP A 199 -24.81 48.25 2.00
CA ASP A 199 -24.33 49.59 1.71
C ASP A 199 -24.99 50.22 0.47
N THR A 200 -25.44 49.39 -0.50
CA THR A 200 -25.96 49.90 -1.78
C THR A 200 -27.43 49.59 -1.98
N ILE A 201 -27.87 48.36 -1.80
CA ILE A 201 -29.23 47.95 -2.17
C ILE A 201 -30.26 48.42 -1.13
N ILE A 202 -29.95 48.23 0.15
CA ILE A 202 -30.90 48.61 1.22
C ILE A 202 -31.09 50.14 1.32
N PRO A 203 -30.05 50.98 1.28
CA PRO A 203 -30.24 52.44 1.34
C PRO A 203 -30.94 53.03 0.13
N GLN A 204 -30.78 52.45 -1.07
CA GLN A 204 -31.42 52.92 -2.30
C GLN A 204 -32.86 52.44 -2.46
N GLY A 205 -33.32 51.49 -1.67
CA GLY A 205 -34.69 51.00 -1.71
C GLY A 205 -35.08 50.36 -3.05
N ASP A 206 -34.12 49.99 -3.86
CA ASP A 206 -34.33 49.50 -5.22
C ASP A 206 -34.75 48.03 -5.17
N ARG A 207 -36.05 47.78 -5.16
CA ARG A 207 -36.64 46.44 -5.09
C ARG A 207 -36.36 45.60 -6.32
N ASP A 208 -36.06 46.21 -7.46
CA ASP A 208 -35.83 45.50 -8.72
C ASP A 208 -34.48 44.80 -8.74
N MET A 209 -33.48 45.27 -8.00
CA MET A 209 -32.16 44.60 -7.87
C MET A 209 -32.18 43.40 -6.92
N LEU A 210 -33.19 43.24 -6.08
CA LEU A 210 -33.32 42.11 -5.14
C LEU A 210 -34.03 40.90 -5.78
N LEU A 211 -34.67 41.07 -6.93
CA LEU A 211 -35.52 40.06 -7.57
C LEU A 211 -34.95 39.55 -8.90
N GLY A 212 -33.80 40.02 -9.36
CA GLY A 212 -33.09 39.57 -10.56
C GLY A 212 -32.01 38.55 -10.22
#